data_13f37d1af081b0af8b7abcd6661ff367
#
_entry.id   13f37d1af081b0af8b7abcd6661ff367
#
_cell.length_a   1.000
_cell.length_b   1.000
_cell.length_c   1.000
_cell.angle_alpha   90.00
_cell.angle_beta   90.00
_cell.angle_gamma   90.00
#
_symmetry.space_group_name_H-M   'P 1'
#
loop_
_entity.id
_entity.type
_entity.pdbx_description
1 polymer ?
#
loop_
_entity_poly.entity_id
_entity_poly.type
_entity_poly.pdbx_seq_one_letter_code
_entity_poly.pdbx_strand_id
1 'polypeptide(L)'
;YARYQEALHTNNAVDFDDLLMHAVLLLRNNVELRAKYQQKWQYLLVDEFQDTNAAQYELMQLLANAPLNNRNLFVVGDEDQSIYRFRGADYRNVQLFRRDFPDAVVVLLEQNYRSTQTILDVANSLIANNRNRTPKRLRTDNGQGIPVHVYEAYNEVEEAAFVADEIQKL
;
A
#
# COMPACT_ATOMS: atom_id res chain seq x y z
N TYR A 1 -20.25 -13.41 16.97
CA TYR A 1 -19.08 -12.59 17.26
C TYR A 1 -18.74 -12.60 18.77
N ALA A 2 -19.70 -12.29 19.68
CA ALA A 2 -19.44 -12.22 21.12
C ALA A 2 -18.79 -13.49 21.70
N ARG A 3 -19.32 -14.69 21.39
CA ARG A 3 -18.75 -15.99 21.82
C ARG A 3 -17.33 -16.23 21.30
N TYR A 4 -17.04 -15.76 20.10
CA TYR A 4 -15.70 -15.85 19.52
C TYR A 4 -14.70 -14.99 20.30
N GLN A 5 -15.05 -13.74 20.56
CA GLN A 5 -14.22 -12.84 21.37
C GLN A 5 -14.03 -13.33 22.82
N GLU A 6 -15.08 -13.87 23.42
CA GLU A 6 -15.02 -14.49 24.75
C GLU A 6 -14.06 -15.69 24.77
N ALA A 7 -14.07 -16.51 23.72
CA ALA A 7 -13.15 -17.63 23.59
C ALA A 7 -11.70 -17.17 23.46
N LEU A 8 -11.43 -16.15 22.63
CA LEU A 8 -10.09 -15.55 22.52
C LEU A 8 -9.61 -15.03 23.89
N HIS A 9 -10.44 -14.25 24.57
CA HIS A 9 -10.12 -13.70 25.88
C HIS A 9 -9.84 -14.77 26.94
N THR A 10 -10.69 -15.82 27.00
CA THR A 10 -10.54 -16.94 27.93
C THR A 10 -9.24 -17.71 27.71
N ASN A 11 -8.78 -17.79 26.47
CA ASN A 11 -7.54 -18.47 26.10
C ASN A 11 -6.31 -17.55 26.08
N ASN A 12 -6.43 -16.28 26.53
CA ASN A 12 -5.38 -15.25 26.42
C ASN A 12 -4.79 -15.19 25.00
N ALA A 13 -5.64 -15.31 23.99
CA ALA A 13 -5.28 -15.31 22.59
C ALA A 13 -5.83 -14.06 21.88
N VAL A 14 -5.22 -13.70 20.78
CA VAL A 14 -5.65 -12.67 19.84
C VAL A 14 -5.58 -13.23 18.42
N ASP A 15 -6.46 -12.79 17.55
CA ASP A 15 -6.33 -13.06 16.12
C ASP A 15 -5.54 -11.94 15.41
N PHE A 16 -5.37 -12.06 14.09
CA PHE A 16 -4.60 -11.09 13.33
C PHE A 16 -5.24 -9.69 13.33
N ASP A 17 -6.56 -9.61 13.30
CA ASP A 17 -7.28 -8.34 13.34
C ASP A 17 -7.17 -7.69 14.71
N ASP A 18 -7.22 -8.49 15.77
CA ASP A 18 -7.04 -8.05 17.16
C ASP A 18 -5.65 -7.43 17.39
N LEU A 19 -4.60 -7.97 16.77
CA LEU A 19 -3.24 -7.41 16.89
C LEU A 19 -3.21 -5.94 16.48
N LEU A 20 -3.88 -5.61 15.41
CA LEU A 20 -3.96 -4.23 14.91
C LEU A 20 -4.94 -3.40 15.74
N MET A 21 -6.14 -3.92 15.96
CA MET A 21 -7.21 -3.23 16.67
C MET A 21 -6.81 -2.89 18.11
N HIS A 22 -6.25 -3.84 18.84
CA HIS A 22 -5.81 -3.61 20.21
C HIS A 22 -4.64 -2.64 20.29
N ALA A 23 -3.71 -2.65 19.33
CA ALA A 23 -2.63 -1.68 19.27
C ALA A 23 -3.17 -0.25 19.10
N VAL A 24 -4.13 -0.06 18.18
CA VAL A 24 -4.80 1.23 17.98
C VAL A 24 -5.53 1.69 19.22
N LEU A 25 -6.37 0.83 19.82
CA LEU A 25 -7.14 1.14 21.01
C LEU A 25 -6.24 1.46 22.22
N LEU A 26 -5.15 0.72 22.38
CA LEU A 26 -4.18 0.93 23.45
C LEU A 26 -3.53 2.30 23.34
N LEU A 27 -3.04 2.67 22.16
CA LEU A 27 -2.39 3.96 21.92
C LEU A 27 -3.40 5.13 21.92
N ARG A 28 -4.64 4.90 21.51
CA ARG A 28 -5.71 5.89 21.54
C ARG A 28 -6.08 6.26 22.98
N ASN A 29 -6.24 5.25 23.83
CA ASN A 29 -6.76 5.38 25.19
C ASN A 29 -5.68 5.66 26.22
N ASN A 30 -4.41 5.41 25.94
CA ASN A 30 -3.30 5.60 26.87
C ASN A 30 -2.30 6.64 26.33
N VAL A 31 -2.49 7.89 26.79
CA VAL A 31 -1.69 9.04 26.34
C VAL A 31 -0.22 8.88 26.74
N GLU A 32 0.06 8.34 27.92
CA GLU A 32 1.44 8.17 28.40
C GLU A 32 2.19 7.12 27.58
N LEU A 33 1.54 5.99 27.30
CA LEU A 33 2.11 4.95 26.46
C LEU A 33 2.34 5.46 25.03
N ARG A 34 1.37 6.19 24.46
CA ARG A 34 1.50 6.82 23.15
C ARG A 34 2.70 7.77 23.13
N ALA A 35 2.83 8.66 24.10
CA ALA A 35 3.95 9.59 24.21
C ALA A 35 5.29 8.86 24.30
N LYS A 36 5.35 7.75 25.07
CA LYS A 36 6.55 6.89 25.15
C LYS A 36 6.97 6.37 23.77
N TYR A 37 6.03 5.85 22.97
CA TYR A 37 6.36 5.33 21.65
C TYR A 37 6.66 6.43 20.63
N GLN A 38 6.00 7.58 20.70
CA GLN A 38 6.31 8.75 19.90
C GLN A 38 7.74 9.28 20.14
N GLN A 39 8.21 9.22 21.40
CA GLN A 39 9.60 9.57 21.75
C GLN A 39 10.60 8.48 21.31
N LYS A 40 10.22 7.22 21.43
CA LYS A 40 11.08 6.10 21.07
C LYS A 40 11.32 6.02 19.57
N TRP A 41 10.29 6.24 18.77
CA TRP A 41 10.36 6.17 17.30
C TRP A 41 10.36 7.58 16.70
N GLN A 42 11.58 8.08 16.50
CA GLN A 42 11.78 9.42 15.98
C GLN A 42 11.50 9.54 14.48
N TYR A 43 11.54 8.43 13.76
CA TYR A 43 11.26 8.34 12.34
C TYR A 43 10.23 7.23 12.11
N LEU A 44 9.22 7.53 11.35
CA LEU A 44 8.18 6.59 10.94
C LEU A 44 8.18 6.46 9.42
N LEU A 45 8.48 5.27 8.92
CA LEU A 45 8.51 4.96 7.50
C LEU A 45 7.42 3.94 7.19
N VAL A 46 6.58 4.25 6.21
CA VAL A 46 5.47 3.39 5.79
C VAL A 46 5.64 3.08 4.32
N ASP A 47 5.76 1.80 4.00
CA ASP A 47 5.82 1.29 2.64
C ASP A 47 4.45 0.77 2.18
N GLU A 48 4.26 0.67 0.85
CA GLU A 48 3.01 0.21 0.23
C GLU A 48 1.77 0.92 0.80
N PHE A 49 1.89 2.22 0.98
CA PHE A 49 0.91 3.04 1.70
C PHE A 49 -0.51 2.95 1.10
N GLN A 50 -0.64 2.71 -0.22
CA GLN A 50 -1.92 2.56 -0.91
C GLN A 50 -2.71 1.33 -0.44
N ASP A 51 -2.04 0.34 0.17
CA ASP A 51 -2.65 -0.91 0.63
C ASP A 51 -3.00 -0.89 2.14
N THR A 52 -2.83 0.26 2.78
CA THR A 52 -3.19 0.43 4.19
C THR A 52 -4.71 0.48 4.38
N ASN A 53 -5.18 -0.14 5.47
CA ASN A 53 -6.57 -0.01 5.92
C ASN A 53 -6.74 1.16 6.91
N ALA A 54 -7.98 1.45 7.31
CA ALA A 54 -8.30 2.56 8.19
C ALA A 54 -7.62 2.44 9.58
N ALA A 55 -7.50 1.23 10.13
CA ALA A 55 -6.85 1.03 11.42
C ALA A 55 -5.33 1.25 11.34
N GLN A 56 -4.69 0.81 10.25
CA GLN A 56 -3.28 1.08 10.01
C GLN A 56 -3.02 2.57 9.81
N TYR A 57 -3.89 3.25 9.07
CA TYR A 57 -3.81 4.70 8.92
C TYR A 57 -3.92 5.43 10.25
N GLU A 58 -4.88 5.04 11.11
CA GLU A 58 -5.03 5.60 12.44
C GLU A 58 -3.82 5.32 13.35
N LEU A 59 -3.27 4.10 13.31
CA LEU A 59 -2.04 3.75 14.03
C LEU A 59 -0.89 4.68 13.66
N MET A 60 -0.72 4.91 12.35
CA MET A 60 0.27 5.85 11.82
C MET A 60 0.04 7.26 12.36
N GLN A 61 -1.21 7.77 12.33
CA GLN A 61 -1.54 9.09 12.86
C GLN A 61 -1.26 9.22 14.35
N LEU A 62 -1.63 8.21 15.15
CA LEU A 62 -1.38 8.19 16.59
C LEU A 62 0.10 8.27 16.92
N LEU A 63 0.95 7.65 16.10
CA LEU A 63 2.39 7.66 16.29
C LEU A 63 3.07 8.92 15.73
N ALA A 64 2.61 9.42 14.58
CA ALA A 64 3.22 10.56 13.88
C ALA A 64 2.83 11.92 14.51
N ASN A 65 1.65 12.06 15.11
CA ASN A 65 1.16 13.31 15.69
C ASN A 65 1.74 13.57 17.09
N ALA A 66 3.06 13.68 17.21
CA ALA A 66 3.71 14.06 18.45
C ALA A 66 3.55 15.56 18.73
N PRO A 67 3.32 15.97 20.02
CA PRO A 67 3.14 17.37 20.37
C PRO A 67 4.37 18.27 20.12
N LEU A 68 5.55 17.67 19.96
CA LEU A 68 6.84 18.35 19.90
C LEU A 68 7.39 18.55 18.48
N ASN A 69 6.55 18.75 17.48
CA ASN A 69 6.93 19.15 16.11
C ASN A 69 7.81 18.19 15.31
N ASN A 70 8.02 16.97 15.74
CA ASN A 70 8.82 16.02 14.98
C ASN A 70 7.92 15.03 14.24
N ARG A 71 7.13 15.55 13.29
CA ARG A 71 6.37 14.71 12.34
C ARG A 71 7.31 14.11 11.30
N ASN A 72 8.30 13.34 11.74
CA ASN A 72 9.22 12.63 10.85
C ASN A 72 8.52 11.40 10.26
N LEU A 73 7.54 11.66 9.42
CA LEU A 73 6.75 10.65 8.73
C LEU A 73 7.13 10.64 7.25
N PHE A 74 7.54 9.48 6.78
CA PHE A 74 7.80 9.21 5.38
C PHE A 74 6.88 8.08 4.91
N VAL A 75 6.10 8.32 3.87
CA VAL A 75 5.25 7.29 3.26
C VAL A 75 5.65 7.12 1.81
N VAL A 76 5.70 5.89 1.34
CA VAL A 76 5.92 5.56 -0.06
C VAL A 76 4.84 4.61 -0.53
N GLY A 77 4.40 4.77 -1.76
CA GLY A 77 3.36 3.95 -2.34
C GLY A 77 3.00 4.41 -3.75
N ASP A 78 2.18 3.62 -4.39
CA ASP A 78 1.67 3.90 -5.72
C ASP A 78 0.15 3.69 -5.73
N GLU A 79 -0.62 4.78 -5.75
CA GLU A 79 -2.08 4.73 -5.75
C GLU A 79 -2.66 3.97 -6.96
N ASP A 80 -1.90 3.88 -8.06
CA ASP A 80 -2.27 3.11 -9.26
C ASP A 80 -2.12 1.60 -9.05
N GLN A 81 -1.42 1.15 -8.00
CA GLN A 81 -1.20 -0.25 -7.64
C GLN A 81 -2.09 -0.74 -6.50
N SER A 82 -3.07 0.04 -6.05
CA SER A 82 -3.99 -0.35 -4.99
C SER A 82 -4.96 -1.43 -5.47
N ILE A 83 -4.64 -2.69 -5.26
CA ILE A 83 -5.41 -3.86 -5.69
C ILE A 83 -5.99 -4.67 -4.51
N TYR A 84 -5.69 -4.31 -3.25
CA TYR A 84 -6.09 -5.06 -2.06
C TYR A 84 -7.36 -4.54 -1.37
N ARG A 85 -8.26 -3.89 -2.12
CA ARG A 85 -9.53 -3.41 -1.57
C ARG A 85 -10.36 -4.53 -0.91
N PHE A 86 -10.32 -5.73 -1.46
CA PHE A 86 -11.01 -6.90 -0.89
C PHE A 86 -10.43 -7.37 0.46
N ARG A 87 -9.22 -6.90 0.83
CA ARG A 87 -8.59 -7.10 2.15
C ARG A 87 -8.72 -5.88 3.06
N GLY A 88 -9.57 -4.91 2.70
CA GLY A 88 -9.80 -3.70 3.50
C GLY A 88 -8.85 -2.54 3.22
N ALA A 89 -7.97 -2.64 2.21
CA ALA A 89 -7.19 -1.50 1.76
C ALA A 89 -8.11 -0.36 1.28
N ASP A 90 -7.75 0.86 1.64
CA ASP A 90 -8.51 2.03 1.27
C ASP A 90 -7.62 3.07 0.58
N TYR A 91 -7.70 3.12 -0.75
CA TYR A 91 -6.96 4.09 -1.57
C TYR A 91 -7.23 5.55 -1.17
N ARG A 92 -8.36 5.81 -0.50
CA ARG A 92 -8.68 7.15 0.03
C ARG A 92 -7.69 7.60 1.11
N ASN A 93 -6.93 6.67 1.72
CA ASN A 93 -5.88 7.01 2.68
C ASN A 93 -4.83 7.94 2.08
N VAL A 94 -4.54 7.85 0.78
CA VAL A 94 -3.64 8.79 0.08
C VAL A 94 -4.22 10.22 0.09
N GLN A 95 -5.53 10.35 -0.13
CA GLN A 95 -6.21 11.64 -0.09
C GLN A 95 -6.33 12.18 1.34
N LEU A 96 -6.62 11.29 2.31
CA LEU A 96 -6.65 11.63 3.73
C LEU A 96 -5.26 12.11 4.21
N PHE A 97 -4.20 11.43 3.77
CA PHE A 97 -2.83 11.84 4.09
C PHE A 97 -2.53 13.27 3.64
N ARG A 98 -2.87 13.64 2.41
CA ARG A 98 -2.68 15.00 1.90
C ARG A 98 -3.46 16.05 2.67
N ARG A 99 -4.67 15.70 3.14
CA ARG A 99 -5.48 16.57 3.99
C ARG A 99 -4.88 16.73 5.38
N ASP A 100 -4.43 15.63 5.99
CA ASP A 100 -3.98 15.59 7.37
C ASP A 100 -2.50 16.05 7.52
N PHE A 101 -1.75 16.01 6.42
CA PHE A 101 -0.35 16.46 6.32
C PHE A 101 -0.16 17.42 5.12
N PRO A 102 -0.77 18.62 5.15
CA PRO A 102 -0.75 19.55 4.01
C PRO A 102 0.64 20.08 3.67
N ASP A 103 1.57 20.05 4.63
CA ASP A 103 2.95 20.50 4.47
C ASP A 103 3.88 19.38 3.95
N ALA A 104 3.35 18.18 3.69
CA ALA A 104 4.15 17.08 3.19
C ALA A 104 4.68 17.35 1.78
N VAL A 105 5.98 17.14 1.60
CA VAL A 105 6.61 17.24 0.28
C VAL A 105 6.32 15.97 -0.50
N VAL A 106 5.73 16.13 -1.69
CA VAL A 106 5.44 15.01 -2.60
C VAL A 106 6.53 14.92 -3.64
N VAL A 107 7.20 13.77 -3.71
CA VAL A 107 8.23 13.46 -4.71
C VAL A 107 7.72 12.35 -5.61
N LEU A 108 7.72 12.57 -6.93
CA LEU A 108 7.34 11.57 -7.91
C LEU A 108 8.56 10.75 -8.33
N LEU A 109 8.48 9.43 -8.16
CA LEU A 109 9.51 8.48 -8.58
C LEU A 109 9.10 7.91 -9.95
N GLU A 110 9.52 8.57 -11.03
CA GLU A 110 9.10 8.22 -12.39
C GLU A 110 10.12 7.32 -13.12
N GLN A 111 11.36 7.24 -12.61
CA GLN A 111 12.37 6.35 -13.17
C GLN A 111 12.11 4.90 -12.75
N ASN A 112 11.85 4.03 -13.72
CA ASN A 112 11.69 2.59 -13.53
C ASN A 112 12.99 1.87 -13.90
N TYR A 113 13.42 0.96 -13.05
CA TYR A 113 14.65 0.16 -13.23
C TYR A 113 14.38 -1.31 -13.53
N ARG A 114 13.11 -1.72 -13.53
CA ARG A 114 12.68 -3.12 -13.66
C ARG A 114 12.32 -3.48 -15.10
N SER A 115 11.50 -2.64 -15.73
CA SER A 115 10.81 -2.96 -16.98
C SER A 115 11.45 -2.24 -18.17
N THR A 116 11.28 -2.80 -19.37
CA THR A 116 11.59 -2.13 -20.64
C THR A 116 10.53 -1.10 -21.03
N GLN A 117 10.86 -0.22 -21.96
CA GLN A 117 9.97 0.89 -22.34
C GLN A 117 8.63 0.42 -22.91
N THR A 118 8.60 -0.64 -23.72
CA THR A 118 7.37 -1.21 -24.28
C THR A 118 6.37 -1.61 -23.17
N ILE A 119 6.85 -2.23 -22.08
CA ILE A 119 6.00 -2.59 -20.95
C ILE A 119 5.44 -1.34 -20.26
N LEU A 120 6.28 -0.33 -20.07
CA LEU A 120 5.86 0.93 -19.45
C LEU A 120 4.89 1.72 -20.32
N ASP A 121 5.04 1.69 -21.63
CA ASP A 121 4.13 2.38 -22.56
C ASP A 121 2.71 1.78 -22.48
N VAL A 122 2.60 0.46 -22.41
CA VAL A 122 1.32 -0.23 -22.20
C VAL A 122 0.72 0.12 -20.84
N ALA A 123 1.51 0.04 -19.77
CA ALA A 123 1.07 0.38 -18.42
C ALA A 123 0.63 1.85 -18.33
N ASN A 124 1.42 2.79 -18.86
CA ASN A 124 1.08 4.22 -18.90
C ASN A 124 -0.22 4.47 -19.68
N SER A 125 -0.43 3.76 -20.80
CA SER A 125 -1.64 3.88 -21.62
C SER A 125 -2.88 3.37 -20.90
N LEU A 126 -2.75 2.23 -20.20
CA LEU A 126 -3.83 1.65 -19.42
C LEU A 126 -4.24 2.58 -18.27
N ILE A 127 -3.26 3.02 -17.47
CA ILE A 127 -3.52 3.82 -16.27
C ILE A 127 -3.99 5.24 -16.58
N ALA A 128 -3.73 5.76 -17.77
CA ALA A 128 -4.22 7.07 -18.22
C ALA A 128 -5.75 7.16 -18.23
N ASN A 129 -6.47 6.04 -18.25
CA ASN A 129 -7.93 5.99 -18.15
C ASN A 129 -8.45 6.34 -16.73
N ASN A 130 -7.60 6.23 -15.69
CA ASN A 130 -7.96 6.62 -14.35
C ASN A 130 -7.89 8.14 -14.19
N ARG A 131 -9.01 8.75 -13.76
CA ARG A 131 -9.13 10.22 -13.64
C ARG A 131 -8.68 10.76 -12.28
N ASN A 132 -8.86 9.99 -11.21
CA ASN A 132 -8.59 10.41 -9.83
C ASN A 132 -7.24 9.88 -9.34
N ARG A 133 -6.15 10.36 -9.95
CA ARG A 133 -4.77 9.93 -9.62
C ARG A 133 -3.81 11.10 -9.65
N THR A 134 -2.67 10.95 -9.00
CA THR A 134 -1.53 11.85 -9.17
C THR A 134 -0.93 11.61 -10.56
N PRO A 135 -0.92 12.61 -11.45
CA PRO A 135 -0.32 12.45 -12.76
C PRO A 135 1.17 12.12 -12.64
N LYS A 136 1.58 10.99 -13.20
CA LYS A 136 2.97 10.58 -13.34
C LYS A 136 3.13 9.75 -14.59
N ARG A 137 4.34 9.70 -15.15
CA ARG A 137 4.67 8.89 -16.33
C ARG A 137 5.96 8.11 -16.06
N LEU A 138 5.85 6.82 -15.99
CA LEU A 138 7.00 5.94 -15.82
C LEU A 138 7.84 5.92 -17.10
N ARG A 139 9.15 6.00 -16.91
CA ARG A 139 10.18 5.92 -17.96
C ARG A 139 11.33 5.03 -17.50
N THR A 140 12.09 4.49 -18.44
CA THR A 140 13.23 3.62 -18.13
C THR A 140 14.39 3.85 -19.09
N ASP A 141 15.58 3.48 -18.66
CA ASP A 141 16.79 3.42 -19.46
C ASP A 141 17.10 1.98 -19.92
N ASN A 142 16.23 1.01 -19.64
CA ASN A 142 16.40 -0.41 -19.99
C ASN A 142 16.15 -0.73 -21.48
N GLY A 143 16.02 0.30 -22.34
CA GLY A 143 15.75 0.12 -23.75
C GLY A 143 14.30 -0.22 -24.08
N GLN A 144 14.02 -0.45 -25.38
CA GLN A 144 12.65 -0.63 -25.86
C GLN A 144 12.02 -1.96 -25.43
N GLY A 145 12.78 -3.05 -25.47
CA GLY A 145 12.26 -4.39 -25.19
C GLY A 145 11.51 -5.02 -26.37
N ILE A 146 10.99 -6.22 -26.14
CA ILE A 146 10.20 -6.97 -27.14
C ILE A 146 8.77 -6.43 -27.22
N PRO A 147 8.06 -6.60 -28.35
CA PRO A 147 6.65 -6.27 -28.48
C PRO A 147 5.78 -7.04 -27.47
N VAL A 148 4.66 -6.42 -27.08
CA VAL A 148 3.65 -7.09 -26.26
C VAL A 148 2.84 -8.03 -27.14
N HIS A 149 2.66 -9.27 -26.69
CA HIS A 149 1.82 -10.27 -27.31
C HIS A 149 0.48 -10.39 -26.59
N VAL A 150 -0.59 -10.47 -27.36
CA VAL A 150 -1.93 -10.73 -26.84
C VAL A 150 -2.34 -12.11 -27.31
N TYR A 151 -2.72 -12.95 -26.36
CA TYR A 151 -3.23 -14.29 -26.63
C TYR A 151 -4.63 -14.44 -26.01
N GLU A 152 -5.57 -14.92 -26.81
CA GLU A 152 -6.94 -15.20 -26.38
C GLU A 152 -7.17 -16.73 -26.43
N ALA A 153 -7.35 -17.31 -25.26
CA ALA A 153 -7.59 -18.74 -25.08
C ALA A 153 -9.10 -19.05 -25.05
N TYR A 154 -9.48 -20.27 -25.43
CA TYR A 154 -10.87 -20.72 -25.34
C TYR A 154 -11.33 -21.01 -23.89
N ASN A 155 -10.40 -21.37 -23.04
CA ASN A 155 -10.65 -21.68 -21.63
C ASN A 155 -9.37 -21.55 -20.80
N GLU A 156 -9.53 -21.67 -19.47
CA GLU A 156 -8.45 -21.53 -18.49
C GLU A 156 -7.35 -22.59 -18.61
N VAL A 157 -7.66 -23.76 -19.12
CA VAL A 157 -6.67 -24.85 -19.31
C VAL A 157 -5.74 -24.52 -20.47
N GLU A 158 -6.29 -24.02 -21.57
CA GLU A 158 -5.52 -23.58 -22.72
C GLU A 158 -4.67 -22.35 -22.39
N GLU A 159 -5.20 -21.39 -21.62
CA GLU A 159 -4.46 -20.25 -21.11
C GLU A 159 -3.25 -20.68 -20.29
N ALA A 160 -3.47 -21.58 -19.34
CA ALA A 160 -2.39 -22.14 -18.50
C ALA A 160 -1.32 -22.88 -19.31
N ALA A 161 -1.74 -23.67 -20.30
CA ALA A 161 -0.83 -24.39 -21.18
C ALA A 161 0.03 -23.42 -22.00
N PHE A 162 -0.59 -22.39 -22.59
CA PHE A 162 0.14 -21.35 -23.32
C PHE A 162 1.19 -20.65 -22.46
N VAL A 163 0.83 -20.26 -21.23
CA VAL A 163 1.78 -19.62 -20.30
C VAL A 163 2.94 -20.54 -19.96
N ALA A 164 2.65 -21.85 -19.68
CA ALA A 164 3.68 -22.82 -19.39
C ALA A 164 4.64 -23.05 -20.57
N ASP A 165 4.09 -23.12 -21.79
CA ASP A 165 4.88 -23.29 -23.00
C ASP A 165 5.78 -22.06 -23.29
N GLU A 166 5.27 -20.84 -23.06
CA GLU A 166 6.07 -19.63 -23.24
C GLU A 166 7.21 -19.54 -22.22
N ILE A 167 6.95 -19.92 -20.95
CA ILE A 167 8.00 -19.94 -19.93
C ILE A 167 9.13 -20.95 -20.29
N GLN A 168 8.78 -22.11 -20.89
CA GLN A 168 9.78 -23.11 -21.28
C GLN A 168 10.68 -22.66 -22.44
N LYS A 169 10.26 -21.66 -23.22
CA LYS A 169 11.04 -21.09 -24.34
C LYS A 169 12.04 -20.03 -23.89
N LEU A 170 11.93 -19.52 -22.66
CA LEU A 170 12.83 -18.55 -22.03
C LEU A 170 14.06 -19.19 -21.44
#